data_6c6f34b59fea980f6b990d94ba79f1b8
#
_entry.id   6c6f34b59fea980f6b990d94ba79f1b8
#
_cell.length_a   1.000
_cell.length_b   1.000
_cell.length_c   1.000
_cell.angle_alpha   90.00
_cell.angle_beta   90.00
_cell.angle_gamma   90.00
#
_symmetry.space_group_name_H-M   'P 1'
#
loop_
_entity.id
_entity.type
_entity.pdbx_description
1 polymer ?
#
loop_
_entity_poly.entity_id
_entity_poly.type
_entity_poly.pdbx_seq_one_letter_code
_entity_poly.pdbx_strand_id
1 'polypeptide(L)'
;TRFYDINVLGSIMIKGTTLEPRYGNPLPRIAEGPSGMLNAIGLQNPGVDAVMSHELEELRKCYNDKVIANIGGSCIDDYVETAKRISTHDMVGALELNISCPNVHSGGIQFGTNPQMAADVTRKVKAVSQKPVYVKLSPNVTDIVEMAKAVEEAGADGITMINTLVGMRFN
;
A
#
# COMPACT_ATOMS: atom_id res chain seq x y z
N THR A 1 -16.76 -15.81 -5.35
CA THR A 1 -16.41 -15.06 -6.56
C THR A 1 -17.05 -15.65 -7.80
N ARG A 2 -17.06 -14.87 -8.92
CA ARG A 2 -17.81 -15.24 -10.14
C ARG A 2 -17.12 -16.33 -10.98
N PHE A 3 -15.81 -16.46 -10.91
CA PHE A 3 -15.03 -17.30 -11.83
C PHE A 3 -14.35 -18.49 -11.15
N TYR A 4 -13.95 -18.34 -9.90
CA TYR A 4 -13.33 -19.42 -9.11
C TYR A 4 -13.49 -19.15 -7.62
N ASP A 5 -13.26 -20.16 -6.81
CA ASP A 5 -13.22 -20.03 -5.36
C ASP A 5 -11.91 -19.30 -4.95
N ILE A 6 -12.03 -18.11 -4.38
CA ILE A 6 -10.86 -17.32 -3.94
C ILE A 6 -10.11 -17.94 -2.75
N ASN A 7 -10.69 -18.93 -2.07
CA ASN A 7 -10.03 -19.65 -0.98
C ASN A 7 -8.88 -20.54 -1.44
N VAL A 8 -8.67 -20.70 -2.76
CA VAL A 8 -7.46 -21.34 -3.31
C VAL A 8 -6.23 -20.43 -3.22
N LEU A 9 -6.41 -19.12 -2.96
CA LEU A 9 -5.33 -18.17 -2.81
C LEU A 9 -4.76 -18.23 -1.39
N GLY A 10 -3.43 -18.25 -1.26
CA GLY A 10 -2.75 -18.22 0.04
C GLY A 10 -2.93 -16.92 0.82
N SER A 11 -3.14 -15.81 0.13
CA SER A 11 -3.54 -14.52 0.70
C SER A 11 -4.10 -13.58 -0.38
N ILE A 12 -4.81 -12.56 0.04
CA ILE A 12 -5.32 -11.48 -0.82
C ILE A 12 -4.77 -10.15 -0.29
N MET A 13 -4.19 -9.36 -1.19
CA MET A 13 -3.83 -7.98 -0.86
C MET A 13 -5.01 -7.06 -1.16
N ILE A 14 -5.47 -6.34 -0.14
CA ILE A 14 -6.58 -5.40 -0.32
C ILE A 14 -6.09 -4.07 -0.92
N LYS A 15 -7.03 -3.28 -1.40
CA LYS A 15 -6.76 -1.94 -1.95
C LYS A 15 -6.04 -1.06 -0.95
N GLY A 16 -5.09 -0.24 -1.45
CA GLY A 16 -4.38 0.72 -0.62
C GLY A 16 -5.33 1.61 0.17
N THR A 17 -5.23 1.54 1.48
CA THR A 17 -6.09 2.18 2.47
C THR A 17 -5.36 3.38 3.07
N THR A 18 -6.03 4.53 3.16
CA THR A 18 -5.53 5.74 3.82
C THR A 18 -6.35 6.06 5.07
N LEU A 19 -5.83 6.92 5.94
CA LEU A 19 -6.54 7.32 7.16
C LEU A 19 -7.93 7.87 6.83
N GLU A 20 -7.97 8.87 5.96
CA GLU A 20 -9.20 9.47 5.46
C GLU A 20 -9.57 8.93 4.07
N PRO A 21 -10.86 9.00 3.67
CA PRO A 21 -11.30 8.65 2.32
C PRO A 21 -10.59 9.46 1.23
N ARG A 22 -10.30 8.82 0.10
CA ARG A 22 -9.75 9.49 -1.09
C ARG A 22 -10.59 9.17 -2.32
N TYR A 23 -10.99 10.19 -3.04
CA TYR A 23 -11.76 10.05 -4.29
C TYR A 23 -10.86 9.70 -5.49
N GLY A 24 -9.54 9.87 -5.33
CA GLY A 24 -8.58 9.72 -6.42
C GLY A 24 -8.54 10.92 -7.35
N ASN A 25 -7.77 10.76 -8.44
CA ASN A 25 -7.62 11.82 -9.44
C ASN A 25 -8.85 11.91 -10.36
N PRO A 26 -9.11 13.06 -11.01
CA PRO A 26 -10.17 13.19 -11.99
C PRO A 26 -9.94 12.30 -13.22
N LEU A 27 -11.01 12.03 -13.95
CA LEU A 27 -10.97 11.30 -15.22
C LEU A 27 -10.48 12.20 -16.36
N PRO A 28 -9.83 11.60 -17.43
CA PRO A 28 -9.42 10.21 -17.56
C PRO A 28 -8.16 9.92 -16.73
N ARG A 29 -8.08 8.73 -16.12
CA ARG A 29 -6.97 8.33 -15.25
C ARG A 29 -6.39 6.95 -15.55
N ILE A 30 -6.85 6.35 -16.65
CA ILE A 30 -6.32 5.11 -17.21
C ILE A 30 -6.22 5.30 -18.72
N ALA A 31 -5.11 4.83 -19.32
CA ALA A 31 -4.92 4.79 -20.75
C ALA A 31 -4.19 3.51 -21.17
N GLU A 32 -4.72 2.80 -22.15
CA GLU A 32 -4.08 1.59 -22.69
C GLU A 32 -2.99 1.94 -23.69
N GLY A 33 -1.97 1.09 -23.77
CA GLY A 33 -0.89 1.13 -24.73
C GLY A 33 -0.65 -0.25 -25.35
N PRO A 34 0.14 -0.37 -26.44
CA PRO A 34 0.37 -1.65 -27.12
C PRO A 34 0.92 -2.77 -26.25
N SER A 35 1.65 -2.44 -25.19
CA SER A 35 2.30 -3.44 -24.32
C SER A 35 2.09 -3.12 -22.83
N GLY A 36 1.07 -2.35 -22.49
CA GLY A 36 0.84 -1.98 -21.09
C GLY A 36 -0.28 -0.96 -20.92
N MET A 37 -0.40 -0.52 -19.69
CA MET A 37 -1.41 0.45 -19.26
C MET A 37 -0.76 1.56 -18.45
N LEU A 38 -1.10 2.80 -18.75
CA LEU A 38 -0.79 3.97 -17.94
C LEU A 38 -1.93 4.22 -16.95
N ASN A 39 -1.61 4.54 -15.70
CA ASN A 39 -2.63 4.95 -14.75
C ASN A 39 -2.16 6.11 -13.86
N ALA A 40 -3.14 6.87 -13.38
CA ALA A 40 -2.99 7.93 -12.40
C ALA A 40 -4.20 7.90 -11.45
N ILE A 41 -4.45 6.77 -10.80
CA ILE A 41 -5.66 6.54 -9.96
C ILE A 41 -5.71 7.46 -8.74
N GLY A 42 -4.58 7.72 -8.06
CA GLY A 42 -4.53 8.62 -6.90
C GLY A 42 -5.04 7.99 -5.60
N LEU A 43 -4.81 6.71 -5.38
CA LEU A 43 -5.18 5.98 -4.15
C LEU A 43 -6.67 6.05 -3.78
N GLN A 44 -7.57 5.98 -4.75
CA GLN A 44 -9.01 5.96 -4.46
C GLN A 44 -9.35 4.81 -3.48
N ASN A 45 -9.89 5.18 -2.32
CA ASN A 45 -10.30 4.23 -1.28
C ASN A 45 -11.25 4.91 -0.27
N PRO A 46 -12.07 4.15 0.49
CA PRO A 46 -13.07 4.70 1.38
C PRO A 46 -12.54 5.12 2.76
N GLY A 47 -11.24 5.01 3.02
CA GLY A 47 -10.63 5.27 4.33
C GLY A 47 -10.64 4.06 5.26
N VAL A 48 -9.77 4.10 6.29
CA VAL A 48 -9.53 2.94 7.18
C VAL A 48 -10.77 2.48 7.92
N ASP A 49 -11.60 3.40 8.39
CA ASP A 49 -12.78 3.05 9.19
C ASP A 49 -13.83 2.30 8.35
N ALA A 50 -14.06 2.73 7.10
CA ALA A 50 -14.95 2.03 6.17
C ALA A 50 -14.37 0.69 5.71
N VAL A 51 -13.05 0.62 5.48
CA VAL A 51 -12.38 -0.66 5.15
C VAL A 51 -12.57 -1.66 6.27
N MET A 52 -12.40 -1.27 7.52
CA MET A 52 -12.56 -2.18 8.67
C MET A 52 -14.00 -2.57 8.92
N SER A 53 -14.93 -1.61 8.89
CA SER A 53 -16.33 -1.86 9.25
C SER A 53 -17.19 -2.45 8.13
N HIS A 54 -16.77 -2.32 6.88
CA HIS A 54 -17.56 -2.77 5.73
C HIS A 54 -16.78 -3.67 4.78
N GLU A 55 -15.68 -3.21 4.19
CA GLU A 55 -14.99 -3.94 3.11
C GLU A 55 -14.42 -5.29 3.59
N LEU A 56 -13.78 -5.33 4.75
CA LEU A 56 -13.24 -6.57 5.33
C LEU A 56 -14.36 -7.51 5.78
N GLU A 57 -15.47 -6.98 6.31
CA GLU A 57 -16.62 -7.80 6.70
C GLU A 57 -17.36 -8.39 5.49
N GLU A 58 -17.44 -7.65 4.37
CA GLU A 58 -17.98 -8.21 3.12
C GLU A 58 -17.04 -9.30 2.54
N LEU A 59 -15.73 -9.06 2.59
CA LEU A 59 -14.75 -10.05 2.12
C LEU A 59 -14.79 -11.34 2.97
N ARG A 60 -14.98 -11.23 4.28
CA ARG A 60 -15.12 -12.36 5.22
C ARG A 60 -16.24 -13.34 4.82
N LYS A 61 -17.27 -12.88 4.12
CA LYS A 61 -18.38 -13.75 3.68
C LYS A 61 -17.98 -14.74 2.59
N CYS A 62 -16.85 -14.51 1.92
CA CYS A 62 -16.40 -15.33 0.80
C CYS A 62 -14.90 -15.73 0.84
N TYR A 63 -14.16 -15.25 1.81
CA TYR A 63 -12.73 -15.58 1.99
C TYR A 63 -12.44 -15.91 3.46
N ASN A 64 -11.85 -17.08 3.70
CA ASN A 64 -11.71 -17.67 5.03
C ASN A 64 -10.33 -17.42 5.68
N ASP A 65 -9.36 -16.90 4.92
CA ASP A 65 -8.00 -16.72 5.38
C ASP A 65 -7.67 -15.24 5.65
N LYS A 66 -6.43 -14.97 6.06
CA LYS A 66 -5.95 -13.61 6.35
C LYS A 66 -5.60 -12.86 5.08
N VAL A 67 -5.82 -11.55 5.12
CA VAL A 67 -5.45 -10.63 4.05
C VAL A 67 -4.20 -9.83 4.41
N ILE A 68 -3.52 -9.31 3.39
CA ILE A 68 -2.48 -8.30 3.55
C ILE A 68 -3.12 -6.93 3.31
N ALA A 69 -3.06 -6.06 4.32
CA ALA A 69 -3.60 -4.71 4.20
C ALA A 69 -2.52 -3.78 3.63
N ASN A 70 -2.70 -3.34 2.38
CA ASN A 70 -1.87 -2.27 1.81
C ASN A 70 -2.30 -0.93 2.42
N ILE A 71 -1.36 -0.19 3.00
CA ILE A 71 -1.62 1.11 3.66
C ILE A 71 -0.78 2.21 3.04
N GLY A 72 -1.36 3.41 2.96
CA GLY A 72 -0.73 4.60 2.43
C GLY A 72 -1.08 5.83 3.26
N GLY A 73 -0.29 6.89 3.10
CA GLY A 73 -0.51 8.16 3.80
C GLY A 73 0.13 9.33 3.09
N SER A 74 -0.20 10.55 3.52
CA SER A 74 0.38 11.80 3.04
C SER A 74 1.51 12.31 3.95
N CYS A 75 1.50 11.89 5.21
CA CYS A 75 2.52 12.16 6.22
C CYS A 75 2.74 10.92 7.09
N ILE A 76 3.77 10.93 7.90
CA ILE A 76 4.11 9.78 8.78
C ILE A 76 2.96 9.45 9.73
N ASP A 77 2.30 10.47 10.28
CA ASP A 77 1.22 10.28 11.24
C ASP A 77 0.00 9.57 10.61
N ASP A 78 -0.30 9.82 9.33
CA ASP A 78 -1.33 9.08 8.57
C ASP A 78 -1.00 7.59 8.52
N TYR A 79 0.26 7.23 8.20
CA TYR A 79 0.70 5.83 8.16
C TYR A 79 0.61 5.17 9.53
N VAL A 80 1.07 5.87 10.58
CA VAL A 80 1.07 5.35 11.95
C VAL A 80 -0.35 5.10 12.44
N GLU A 81 -1.24 6.07 12.27
CA GLU A 81 -2.63 5.95 12.75
C GLU A 81 -3.41 4.90 11.94
N THR A 82 -3.21 4.85 10.61
CA THR A 82 -3.81 3.81 9.77
C THR A 82 -3.32 2.42 10.19
N ALA A 83 -2.02 2.24 10.38
CA ALA A 83 -1.43 0.97 10.80
C ALA A 83 -1.95 0.54 12.18
N LYS A 84 -2.00 1.47 13.14
CA LYS A 84 -2.51 1.23 14.48
C LYS A 84 -3.95 0.72 14.47
N ARG A 85 -4.83 1.34 13.68
CA ARG A 85 -6.22 0.92 13.55
C ARG A 85 -6.35 -0.42 12.84
N ILE A 86 -5.88 -0.51 11.60
CA ILE A 86 -6.14 -1.68 10.75
C ILE A 86 -5.46 -2.96 11.24
N SER A 87 -4.32 -2.85 11.95
CA SER A 87 -3.63 -4.02 12.50
C SER A 87 -4.39 -4.71 13.63
N THR A 88 -5.40 -4.06 14.21
CA THR A 88 -6.27 -4.69 15.23
C THR A 88 -7.31 -5.62 14.61
N HIS A 89 -7.60 -5.46 13.32
CA HIS A 89 -8.64 -6.25 12.66
C HIS A 89 -8.19 -7.70 12.48
N ASP A 90 -9.03 -8.65 12.86
CA ASP A 90 -8.68 -10.08 12.89
C ASP A 90 -8.47 -10.70 11.50
N MET A 91 -9.13 -10.21 10.45
CA MET A 91 -8.86 -10.64 9.08
C MET A 91 -7.49 -10.19 8.57
N VAL A 92 -6.86 -9.18 9.16
CA VAL A 92 -5.56 -8.69 8.72
C VAL A 92 -4.45 -9.57 9.28
N GLY A 93 -3.69 -10.21 8.41
CA GLY A 93 -2.53 -11.04 8.76
C GLY A 93 -1.20 -10.30 8.70
N ALA A 94 -1.08 -9.32 7.81
CA ALA A 94 0.11 -8.49 7.65
C ALA A 94 -0.25 -7.12 7.07
N LEU A 95 0.64 -6.15 7.22
CA LEU A 95 0.56 -4.84 6.56
C LEU A 95 1.56 -4.77 5.40
N GLU A 96 1.17 -4.13 4.30
CA GLU A 96 2.10 -3.70 3.25
C GLU A 96 2.13 -2.17 3.23
N LEU A 97 3.27 -1.61 3.60
CA LEU A 97 3.50 -0.17 3.66
C LEU A 97 3.82 0.36 2.27
N ASN A 98 2.88 1.09 1.67
CA ASN A 98 3.04 1.69 0.35
C ASN A 98 3.67 3.08 0.46
N ILE A 99 5.00 3.14 0.48
CA ILE A 99 5.77 4.40 0.62
C ILE A 99 6.05 5.10 -0.71
N SER A 100 5.59 4.56 -1.83
CA SER A 100 6.10 4.92 -3.16
C SER A 100 5.01 5.25 -4.18
N CYS A 101 3.83 5.70 -3.75
CA CYS A 101 2.77 6.04 -4.71
C CYS A 101 3.09 7.33 -5.47
N PRO A 102 3.37 7.28 -6.79
CA PRO A 102 3.70 8.48 -7.59
C PRO A 102 2.47 9.37 -7.84
N ASN A 103 1.27 8.85 -7.61
CA ASN A 103 -0.01 9.49 -7.93
C ASN A 103 -0.57 10.33 -6.76
N VAL A 104 0.25 10.69 -5.77
CA VAL A 104 -0.12 11.52 -4.62
C VAL A 104 0.76 12.77 -4.61
N HIS A 105 0.15 13.94 -4.72
CA HIS A 105 0.85 15.23 -4.81
C HIS A 105 1.68 15.61 -3.58
N SER A 106 1.47 14.97 -2.43
CA SER A 106 2.25 15.19 -1.21
C SER A 106 2.49 13.88 -0.47
N GLY A 107 3.70 13.66 0.00
CA GLY A 107 4.10 12.60 0.92
C GLY A 107 4.58 11.30 0.27
N GLY A 108 3.80 10.66 -0.60
CA GLY A 108 4.08 9.30 -1.08
C GLY A 108 5.42 9.12 -1.82
N ILE A 109 5.77 10.00 -2.75
CA ILE A 109 7.03 9.90 -3.52
C ILE A 109 8.24 10.14 -2.62
N GLN A 110 8.17 11.11 -1.71
CA GLN A 110 9.30 11.46 -0.86
C GLN A 110 9.75 10.31 0.03
N PHE A 111 8.82 9.56 0.60
CA PHE A 111 9.14 8.39 1.42
C PHE A 111 9.78 7.26 0.60
N GLY A 112 9.38 7.09 -0.65
CA GLY A 112 9.87 6.03 -1.52
C GLY A 112 11.18 6.33 -2.25
N THR A 113 11.71 7.56 -2.16
CA THR A 113 12.93 7.99 -2.87
C THR A 113 14.06 8.41 -1.93
N ASN A 114 13.81 8.51 -0.63
CA ASN A 114 14.80 8.86 0.38
C ASN A 114 14.92 7.73 1.41
N PRO A 115 16.11 7.09 1.55
CA PRO A 115 16.31 5.95 2.45
C PRO A 115 16.01 6.28 3.92
N GLN A 116 16.39 7.47 4.39
CA GLN A 116 16.17 7.90 5.78
C GLN A 116 14.68 8.07 6.08
N MET A 117 13.93 8.68 5.15
CA MET A 117 12.49 8.85 5.30
C MET A 117 11.75 7.50 5.23
N ALA A 118 12.19 6.59 4.35
CA ALA A 118 11.68 5.22 4.27
C ALA A 118 11.92 4.46 5.59
N ALA A 119 13.12 4.57 6.15
CA ALA A 119 13.46 3.98 7.44
C ALA A 119 12.62 4.57 8.59
N ASP A 120 12.44 5.87 8.63
CA ASP A 120 11.68 6.54 9.69
C ASP A 120 10.20 6.14 9.70
N VAL A 121 9.53 6.15 8.55
CA VAL A 121 8.13 5.71 8.47
C VAL A 121 8.01 4.23 8.82
N THR A 122 8.93 3.39 8.34
CA THR A 122 8.96 1.96 8.66
C THR A 122 9.08 1.73 10.16
N ARG A 123 10.05 2.36 10.81
CA ARG A 123 10.29 2.23 12.27
C ARG A 123 9.08 2.66 13.09
N LYS A 124 8.46 3.78 12.73
CA LYS A 124 7.29 4.29 13.45
C LYS A 124 6.05 3.40 13.25
N VAL A 125 5.83 2.88 12.06
CA VAL A 125 4.75 1.93 11.80
C VAL A 125 4.99 0.61 12.54
N LYS A 126 6.21 0.09 12.52
CA LYS A 126 6.57 -1.12 13.27
C LYS A 126 6.31 -0.98 14.77
N ALA A 127 6.55 0.19 15.33
CA ALA A 127 6.35 0.44 16.77
C ALA A 127 4.88 0.33 17.21
N VAL A 128 3.92 0.52 16.31
CA VAL A 128 2.47 0.50 16.62
C VAL A 128 1.74 -0.69 16.02
N SER A 129 2.31 -1.35 15.02
CA SER A 129 1.66 -2.48 14.34
C SER A 129 1.65 -3.73 15.21
N GLN A 130 0.50 -4.38 15.29
CA GLN A 130 0.34 -5.70 15.92
C GLN A 130 0.59 -6.85 14.94
N LYS A 131 0.94 -6.53 13.69
CA LYS A 131 1.12 -7.48 12.59
C LYS A 131 2.47 -7.30 11.93
N PRO A 132 2.99 -8.31 11.22
CA PRO A 132 4.16 -8.16 10.36
C PRO A 132 3.98 -7.00 9.37
N VAL A 133 5.07 -6.27 9.10
CA VAL A 133 5.09 -5.11 8.20
C VAL A 133 6.04 -5.38 7.04
N TYR A 134 5.48 -5.46 5.85
CA TYR A 134 6.21 -5.48 4.59
C TYR A 134 6.31 -4.05 4.04
N VAL A 135 7.40 -3.72 3.39
CA VAL A 135 7.58 -2.40 2.77
C VAL A 135 7.65 -2.53 1.26
N LYS A 136 6.74 -1.85 0.56
CA LYS A 136 6.69 -1.85 -0.91
C LYS A 136 7.52 -0.74 -1.49
N LEU A 137 8.64 -1.12 -2.12
CA LEU A 137 9.64 -0.19 -2.66
C LEU A 137 9.22 0.40 -4.00
N SER A 138 9.70 1.63 -4.25
CA SER A 138 9.62 2.28 -5.55
C SER A 138 10.73 1.78 -6.49
N PRO A 139 10.42 1.53 -7.78
CA PRO A 139 11.45 1.30 -8.78
C PRO A 139 12.12 2.59 -9.27
N ASN A 140 11.56 3.76 -8.90
CA ASN A 140 11.96 5.08 -9.42
C ASN A 140 13.03 5.72 -8.54
N VAL A 141 14.09 4.99 -8.28
CA VAL A 141 15.24 5.37 -7.44
C VAL A 141 16.53 5.02 -8.16
N THR A 142 17.63 5.65 -7.76
CA THR A 142 18.96 5.37 -8.32
C THR A 142 19.49 4.03 -7.83
N ASP A 143 19.31 3.73 -6.54
CA ASP A 143 19.74 2.48 -5.92
C ASP A 143 18.64 1.88 -5.05
N ILE A 144 18.00 0.81 -5.55
CA ILE A 144 16.95 0.11 -4.82
C ILE A 144 17.52 -0.75 -3.67
N VAL A 145 18.80 -1.11 -3.74
CA VAL A 145 19.45 -1.89 -2.69
C VAL A 145 19.67 -1.03 -1.46
N GLU A 146 20.04 0.23 -1.63
CA GLU A 146 20.15 1.19 -0.52
C GLU A 146 18.78 1.36 0.17
N MET A 147 17.71 1.52 -0.60
CA MET A 147 16.35 1.60 -0.07
C MET A 147 15.95 0.33 0.70
N ALA A 148 16.26 -0.84 0.14
CA ALA A 148 15.95 -2.13 0.76
C ALA A 148 16.66 -2.30 2.11
N LYS A 149 17.96 -2.01 2.16
CA LYS A 149 18.75 -2.05 3.40
C LYS A 149 18.21 -1.10 4.46
N ALA A 150 17.86 0.12 4.08
CA ALA A 150 17.35 1.13 5.01
C ALA A 150 16.04 0.68 5.69
N VAL A 151 15.10 0.07 4.95
CA VAL A 151 13.84 -0.42 5.53
C VAL A 151 14.04 -1.72 6.32
N GLU A 152 14.96 -2.60 5.91
CA GLU A 152 15.34 -3.81 6.66
C GLU A 152 15.94 -3.44 8.01
N GLU A 153 16.92 -2.53 8.05
CA GLU A 153 17.54 -2.02 9.28
C GLU A 153 16.53 -1.28 10.19
N ALA A 154 15.48 -0.70 9.60
CA ALA A 154 14.39 -0.08 10.34
C ALA A 154 13.39 -1.10 10.92
N GLY A 155 13.56 -2.41 10.65
CA GLY A 155 12.78 -3.50 11.22
C GLY A 155 11.61 -3.97 10.37
N ALA A 156 11.63 -3.76 9.06
CA ALA A 156 10.65 -4.40 8.17
C ALA A 156 10.76 -5.93 8.26
N ASP A 157 9.63 -6.62 8.29
CA ASP A 157 9.57 -8.09 8.30
C ASP A 157 9.75 -8.68 6.90
N GLY A 158 9.61 -7.86 5.86
CA GLY A 158 9.86 -8.24 4.48
C GLY A 158 9.75 -7.05 3.53
N ILE A 159 10.09 -7.30 2.28
CA ILE A 159 10.13 -6.31 1.22
C ILE A 159 9.25 -6.78 0.07
N THR A 160 8.41 -5.88 -0.44
CA THR A 160 7.66 -6.08 -1.68
C THR A 160 8.29 -5.26 -2.78
N MET A 161 8.51 -5.86 -3.93
CA MET A 161 8.98 -5.17 -5.14
C MET A 161 8.04 -5.49 -6.30
N ILE A 162 7.65 -4.51 -7.02
CA ILE A 162 7.89 -3.06 -6.97
C ILE A 162 6.58 -2.33 -7.20
N ASN A 163 6.52 -1.03 -6.85
CA ASN A 163 5.43 -0.15 -7.24
C ASN A 163 5.55 0.22 -8.74
N THR A 164 4.64 1.06 -9.23
CA THR A 164 4.53 1.47 -10.62
C THR A 164 5.78 2.22 -11.11
N LEU A 165 6.31 1.81 -12.27
CA LEU A 165 7.28 2.60 -13.00
C LEU A 165 6.62 3.91 -13.48
N VAL A 166 7.30 5.02 -13.28
CA VAL A 166 6.89 6.30 -13.87
C VAL A 166 7.08 6.22 -15.39
N GLY A 167 6.04 6.53 -16.12
CA GLY A 167 6.04 6.46 -17.57
C GLY A 167 5.19 7.56 -18.22
N MET A 168 5.48 7.87 -19.47
CA MET A 168 4.75 8.83 -20.28
C MET A 168 4.63 8.31 -21.71
N ARG A 169 3.52 8.63 -22.37
CA ARG A 169 3.30 8.36 -23.78
C ARG A 169 2.70 9.58 -24.46
N PHE A 170 3.18 9.87 -25.64
CA PHE A 170 2.58 10.87 -26.54
C PHE A 170 1.59 10.19 -27.49
N ASN A 171 0.50 10.89 -27.80
CA ASN A 171 -0.45 10.51 -28.83
C ASN A 171 0.04 10.95 -30.20
#